data_644cf69aeb8da79505ca940f88a8eb2f
#
_entry.id   644cf69aeb8da79505ca940f88a8eb2f
#
_cell.length_a   1.000
_cell.length_b   1.000
_cell.length_c   1.000
_cell.angle_alpha   90.00
_cell.angle_beta   90.00
_cell.angle_gamma   90.00
#
_symmetry.space_group_name_H-M   'P 1'
#
loop_
_entity.id
_entity.type
_entity.pdbx_description
1 polymer ?
#
loop_
_entity_poly.entity_id
_entity_poly.type
_entity_poly.pdbx_seq_one_letter_code
_entity_poly.pdbx_strand_id
1 'polypeptide(L)'
;SIISSFILLFPFITGLIIYFLAIIISHKKQRPWPIYRTLYWMIGSSFAMIAVVGPLAERSHVDFPAHMLTHLFLGMVAPLLMVLAAPMTLILRALSVQHAKLLTNWLRSRFIRFISDPAIASILNIGGLWLLYTTNLYAAMHENLILYVVIHLHIFLAGYLFTLSMIYMEPTPHRKGYLYRSIMIVLALAGHGILAKYLYANPPVTVSTSEGERGSIIMYYGGDLVDMLIMIIL
;
A
#
# COMPACT_ATOMS: atom_id res chain seq x y z
N SER A 1 -9.78 17.71 5.13
CA SER A 1 -9.77 18.95 4.29
C SER A 1 -9.90 18.57 2.82
N ILE A 2 -10.71 19.33 2.06
CA ILE A 2 -10.89 19.14 0.60
C ILE A 2 -9.53 19.14 -0.11
N ILE A 3 -8.62 20.00 0.29
CA ILE A 3 -7.28 20.13 -0.29
C ILE A 3 -6.46 18.82 -0.11
N SER A 4 -6.48 18.23 1.08
CA SER A 4 -5.78 16.95 1.32
C SER A 4 -6.32 15.82 0.45
N SER A 5 -7.64 15.78 0.30
CA SER A 5 -8.30 14.78 -0.55
C SER A 5 -7.88 14.92 -2.02
N PHE A 6 -7.80 16.14 -2.55
CA PHE A 6 -7.31 16.36 -3.93
C PHE A 6 -5.85 15.98 -4.09
N ILE A 7 -4.98 16.35 -3.14
CA ILE A 7 -3.56 16.00 -3.20
C ILE A 7 -3.37 14.48 -3.19
N LEU A 8 -4.10 13.77 -2.31
CA LEU A 8 -4.02 12.31 -2.20
C LEU A 8 -4.68 11.58 -3.38
N LEU A 9 -5.71 12.16 -3.99
CA LEU A 9 -6.41 11.59 -5.14
C LEU A 9 -5.57 11.66 -6.42
N PHE A 10 -4.80 12.75 -6.58
CA PHE A 10 -4.02 13.04 -7.79
C PHE A 10 -3.12 11.89 -8.26
N PRO A 11 -2.29 11.24 -7.41
CA PRO A 11 -1.44 10.14 -7.85
C PRO A 11 -2.23 8.93 -8.35
N PHE A 12 -3.41 8.63 -7.79
CA PHE A 12 -4.23 7.50 -8.23
C PHE A 12 -4.91 7.76 -9.57
N ILE A 13 -5.42 8.97 -9.80
CA ILE A 13 -5.97 9.37 -11.11
C ILE A 13 -4.85 9.34 -12.17
N THR A 14 -3.69 9.92 -11.85
CA THR A 14 -2.53 9.92 -12.75
C THR A 14 -2.09 8.48 -13.06
N GLY A 15 -2.03 7.62 -12.05
CA GLY A 15 -1.72 6.20 -12.21
C GLY A 15 -2.72 5.46 -13.11
N LEU A 16 -4.02 5.75 -13.00
CA LEU A 16 -5.04 5.21 -13.89
C LEU A 16 -4.82 5.64 -15.34
N ILE A 17 -4.60 6.94 -15.57
CA ILE A 17 -4.36 7.48 -16.91
C ILE A 17 -3.12 6.85 -17.54
N ILE A 18 -2.00 6.80 -16.81
CA ILE A 18 -0.75 6.21 -17.29
C ILE A 18 -0.94 4.73 -17.62
N TYR A 19 -1.65 3.98 -16.77
CA TYR A 19 -1.90 2.55 -16.98
C TYR A 19 -2.70 2.29 -18.25
N PHE A 20 -3.79 3.05 -18.47
CA PHE A 20 -4.59 2.92 -19.69
C PHE A 20 -3.84 3.35 -20.96
N LEU A 21 -3.06 4.45 -20.89
CA LEU A 21 -2.21 4.84 -22.02
C LEU A 21 -1.18 3.76 -22.33
N ALA A 22 -0.58 3.14 -21.33
CA ALA A 22 0.36 2.05 -21.51
C ALA A 22 -0.29 0.81 -22.15
N ILE A 23 -1.56 0.48 -21.80
CA ILE A 23 -2.34 -0.58 -22.47
C ILE A 23 -2.51 -0.26 -23.96
N ILE A 24 -2.94 0.95 -24.29
CA ILE A 24 -3.17 1.38 -25.68
C ILE A 24 -1.88 1.25 -26.49
N ILE A 25 -0.76 1.73 -25.95
CA ILE A 25 0.55 1.66 -26.61
C ILE A 25 1.01 0.21 -26.76
N SER A 26 0.82 -0.63 -25.74
CA SER A 26 1.18 -2.05 -25.77
C SER A 26 0.38 -2.80 -26.85
N HIS A 27 -0.92 -2.53 -26.97
CA HIS A 27 -1.77 -3.11 -28.00
C HIS A 27 -1.35 -2.68 -29.43
N LYS A 28 -1.00 -1.39 -29.61
CA LYS A 28 -0.45 -0.92 -30.90
C LYS A 28 0.85 -1.62 -31.31
N LYS A 29 1.63 -2.09 -30.33
CA LYS A 29 2.84 -2.91 -30.56
C LYS A 29 2.53 -4.42 -30.70
N GLN A 30 1.26 -4.80 -30.91
CA GLN A 30 0.79 -6.19 -31.01
C GLN A 30 1.16 -7.05 -29.77
N ARG A 31 1.15 -6.44 -28.59
CA ARG A 31 1.39 -7.12 -27.32
C ARG A 31 0.14 -7.01 -26.45
N PRO A 32 -0.83 -7.92 -26.58
CA PRO A 32 -2.08 -7.85 -25.84
C PRO A 32 -1.82 -7.91 -24.32
N TRP A 33 -2.60 -7.12 -23.57
CA TRP A 33 -2.51 -7.09 -22.12
C TRP A 33 -3.67 -7.86 -21.49
N PRO A 34 -3.43 -8.74 -20.52
CA PRO A 34 -4.49 -9.55 -19.91
C PRO A 34 -5.52 -8.68 -19.18
N ILE A 35 -6.80 -8.92 -19.45
CA ILE A 35 -7.91 -8.14 -18.87
C ILE A 35 -7.96 -8.22 -17.34
N TYR A 36 -7.64 -9.40 -16.75
CA TYR A 36 -7.66 -9.57 -15.30
C TYR A 36 -6.68 -8.64 -14.57
N ARG A 37 -5.52 -8.32 -15.18
CA ARG A 37 -4.57 -7.34 -14.62
C ARG A 37 -5.12 -5.92 -14.66
N THR A 38 -5.84 -5.56 -15.71
CA THR A 38 -6.54 -4.29 -15.80
C THR A 38 -7.61 -4.18 -14.72
N LEU A 39 -8.37 -5.26 -14.48
CA LEU A 39 -9.37 -5.31 -13.41
C LEU A 39 -8.72 -5.15 -12.04
N TYR A 40 -7.60 -5.82 -11.75
CA TYR A 40 -6.85 -5.63 -10.50
C TYR A 40 -6.41 -4.17 -10.30
N TRP A 41 -5.92 -3.52 -11.38
CA TRP A 41 -5.53 -2.11 -11.30
C TRP A 41 -6.72 -1.19 -11.01
N MET A 42 -7.82 -1.39 -11.71
CA MET A 42 -9.05 -0.60 -11.52
C MET A 42 -9.62 -0.77 -10.11
N ILE A 43 -9.77 -2.00 -9.65
CA ILE A 43 -10.33 -2.30 -8.34
C ILE A 43 -9.38 -1.78 -7.24
N GLY A 44 -8.08 -2.03 -7.35
CA GLY A 44 -7.08 -1.54 -6.41
C GLY A 44 -7.05 -0.01 -6.31
N SER A 45 -7.06 0.68 -7.46
CA SER A 45 -7.15 2.15 -7.50
C SER A 45 -8.46 2.65 -6.90
N SER A 46 -9.58 1.96 -7.12
CA SER A 46 -10.88 2.31 -6.53
C SER A 46 -10.83 2.22 -5.00
N PHE A 47 -10.26 1.16 -4.42
CA PHE A 47 -10.08 1.05 -2.98
C PHE A 47 -9.20 2.18 -2.42
N ALA A 48 -8.10 2.53 -3.10
CA ALA A 48 -7.25 3.63 -2.69
C ALA A 48 -7.99 4.97 -2.74
N MET A 49 -8.76 5.22 -3.81
CA MET A 49 -9.54 6.46 -3.95
C MET A 49 -10.65 6.57 -2.90
N ILE A 50 -11.39 5.49 -2.62
CA ILE A 50 -12.42 5.45 -1.57
C ILE A 50 -11.82 5.72 -0.19
N ALA A 51 -10.58 5.29 0.05
CA ALA A 51 -9.88 5.53 1.30
C ALA A 51 -9.49 7.01 1.51
N VAL A 52 -9.28 7.78 0.43
CA VAL A 52 -8.79 9.17 0.51
C VAL A 52 -9.83 10.23 0.17
N VAL A 53 -10.95 9.84 -0.48
CA VAL A 53 -12.05 10.74 -0.90
C VAL A 53 -13.39 10.10 -0.63
N GLY A 54 -14.38 10.92 -0.30
CA GLY A 54 -15.77 10.51 -0.13
C GLY A 54 -16.15 10.20 1.32
N PRO A 55 -17.33 9.61 1.54
CA PRO A 55 -17.92 9.48 2.87
C PRO A 55 -17.06 8.70 3.88
N LEU A 56 -16.33 7.68 3.41
CA LEU A 56 -15.45 6.90 4.29
C LEU A 56 -14.25 7.74 4.75
N ALA A 57 -13.62 8.46 3.81
CA ALA A 57 -12.51 9.36 4.12
C ALA A 57 -12.94 10.51 5.06
N GLU A 58 -14.12 11.08 4.86
CA GLU A 58 -14.67 12.11 5.77
C GLU A 58 -14.92 11.54 7.17
N ARG A 59 -15.53 10.38 7.25
CA ARG A 59 -15.82 9.71 8.52
C ARG A 59 -14.55 9.30 9.27
N SER A 60 -13.48 8.94 8.56
CA SER A 60 -12.20 8.55 9.16
C SER A 60 -11.51 9.66 9.98
N HIS A 61 -11.93 10.92 9.81
CA HIS A 61 -11.42 12.03 10.62
C HIS A 61 -11.98 12.06 12.04
N VAL A 62 -13.14 11.45 12.28
CA VAL A 62 -13.86 11.51 13.56
C VAL A 62 -14.19 10.14 14.14
N ASP A 63 -14.01 9.07 13.39
CA ASP A 63 -14.36 7.69 13.79
C ASP A 63 -13.16 6.78 13.56
N PHE A 64 -12.60 6.25 14.64
CA PHE A 64 -11.40 5.42 14.59
C PHE A 64 -11.61 4.09 13.82
N PRO A 65 -12.75 3.38 13.93
CA PRO A 65 -13.06 2.25 13.08
C PRO A 65 -13.03 2.58 11.58
N ALA A 66 -13.60 3.72 11.19
CA ALA A 66 -13.54 4.19 9.79
C ALA A 66 -12.10 4.49 9.36
N HIS A 67 -11.28 5.08 10.24
CA HIS A 67 -9.86 5.30 10.00
C HIS A 67 -9.12 3.96 9.78
N MET A 68 -9.37 2.94 10.60
CA MET A 68 -8.78 1.62 10.42
C MET A 68 -9.20 0.95 9.11
N LEU A 69 -10.44 1.17 8.66
CA LEU A 69 -10.91 0.68 7.38
C LEU A 69 -10.23 1.40 6.20
N THR A 70 -10.04 2.73 6.28
CA THR A 70 -9.27 3.46 5.26
C THR A 70 -7.83 3.00 5.23
N HIS A 71 -7.22 2.74 6.39
CA HIS A 71 -5.89 2.17 6.49
C HIS A 71 -5.79 0.79 5.82
N LEU A 72 -6.73 -0.09 6.08
CA LEU A 72 -6.80 -1.43 5.45
C LEU A 72 -6.90 -1.32 3.93
N PHE A 73 -7.77 -0.45 3.42
CA PHE A 73 -7.95 -0.24 1.98
C PHE A 73 -6.72 0.37 1.33
N LEU A 74 -6.17 1.45 1.91
CA LEU A 74 -5.06 2.19 1.33
C LEU A 74 -3.71 1.48 1.49
N GLY A 75 -3.48 0.85 2.64
CA GLY A 75 -2.17 0.27 3.00
C GLY A 75 -2.03 -1.22 2.70
N MET A 76 -3.13 -1.95 2.46
CA MET A 76 -3.09 -3.40 2.29
C MET A 76 -3.84 -3.88 1.04
N VAL A 77 -5.14 -3.61 0.91
CA VAL A 77 -5.97 -4.13 -0.20
C VAL A 77 -5.58 -3.51 -1.53
N ALA A 78 -5.50 -2.17 -1.61
CA ALA A 78 -5.10 -1.48 -2.83
C ALA A 78 -3.68 -1.87 -3.26
N PRO A 79 -2.65 -1.86 -2.40
CA PRO A 79 -1.32 -2.33 -2.76
C PRO A 79 -1.29 -3.76 -3.29
N LEU A 80 -2.00 -4.70 -2.66
CA LEU A 80 -2.06 -6.09 -3.12
C LEU A 80 -2.60 -6.19 -4.55
N LEU A 81 -3.75 -5.58 -4.82
CA LEU A 81 -4.37 -5.61 -6.14
C LEU A 81 -3.52 -4.89 -7.19
N MET A 82 -2.91 -3.76 -6.83
CA MET A 82 -2.07 -2.98 -7.74
C MET A 82 -0.75 -3.70 -8.07
N VAL A 83 -0.16 -4.44 -7.14
CA VAL A 83 1.01 -5.30 -7.40
C VAL A 83 0.63 -6.46 -8.34
N LEU A 84 -0.53 -7.10 -8.12
CA LEU A 84 -1.04 -8.16 -9.00
C LEU A 84 -1.35 -7.68 -10.41
N ALA A 85 -1.64 -6.40 -10.58
CA ALA A 85 -1.84 -5.77 -11.90
C ALA A 85 -0.55 -5.63 -12.72
N ALA A 86 0.62 -5.85 -12.13
CA ALA A 86 1.94 -5.77 -12.78
C ALA A 86 2.16 -4.47 -13.61
N PRO A 87 2.02 -3.27 -13.00
CA PRO A 87 2.09 -2.01 -13.72
C PRO A 87 3.47 -1.75 -14.33
N MET A 88 4.54 -2.14 -13.67
CA MET A 88 5.90 -1.95 -14.17
C MET A 88 6.16 -2.77 -15.44
N THR A 89 5.68 -4.01 -15.48
CA THR A 89 5.75 -4.86 -16.69
C THR A 89 5.05 -4.19 -17.85
N LEU A 90 3.86 -3.63 -17.63
CA LEU A 90 3.10 -2.92 -18.65
C LEU A 90 3.83 -1.67 -19.15
N ILE A 91 4.35 -0.85 -18.23
CA ILE A 91 5.09 0.36 -18.55
C ILE A 91 6.33 0.02 -19.38
N LEU A 92 7.11 -0.99 -18.98
CA LEU A 92 8.30 -1.42 -19.73
C LEU A 92 7.96 -1.91 -21.14
N ARG A 93 6.78 -2.53 -21.35
CA ARG A 93 6.30 -2.92 -22.69
C ARG A 93 5.90 -1.73 -23.54
N ALA A 94 5.32 -0.69 -22.93
CA ALA A 94 4.86 0.51 -23.60
C ALA A 94 6.01 1.43 -24.02
N LEU A 95 7.08 1.52 -23.22
CA LEU A 95 8.22 2.39 -23.45
C LEU A 95 9.04 2.00 -24.69
N SER A 96 9.79 2.97 -25.23
CA SER A 96 10.84 2.71 -26.20
C SER A 96 12.02 1.98 -25.52
N VAL A 97 12.86 1.32 -26.32
CA VAL A 97 14.02 0.56 -25.80
C VAL A 97 14.95 1.45 -24.96
N GLN A 98 15.16 2.68 -25.36
CA GLN A 98 16.01 3.63 -24.62
C GLN A 98 15.43 3.97 -23.24
N HIS A 99 14.15 4.35 -23.18
CA HIS A 99 13.47 4.66 -21.92
C HIS A 99 13.29 3.44 -21.01
N ALA A 100 13.03 2.26 -21.61
CA ALA A 100 12.98 1.02 -20.85
C ALA A 100 14.33 0.67 -20.19
N LYS A 101 15.46 0.91 -20.90
CA LYS A 101 16.80 0.74 -20.31
C LYS A 101 17.06 1.70 -19.16
N LEU A 102 16.67 2.97 -19.31
CA LEU A 102 16.83 3.98 -18.24
C LEU A 102 16.04 3.57 -16.98
N LEU A 103 14.78 3.19 -17.16
CA LEU A 103 13.93 2.72 -16.07
C LEU A 103 14.51 1.46 -15.40
N THR A 104 14.97 0.49 -16.19
CA THR A 104 15.58 -0.74 -15.68
C THR A 104 16.87 -0.44 -14.90
N ASN A 105 17.69 0.48 -15.37
CA ASN A 105 18.90 0.90 -14.65
C ASN A 105 18.57 1.54 -13.30
N TRP A 106 17.52 2.40 -13.27
CA TRP A 106 17.05 2.98 -12.02
C TRP A 106 16.52 1.91 -11.04
N LEU A 107 15.74 0.95 -11.53
CA LEU A 107 15.25 -0.19 -10.72
C LEU A 107 16.39 -1.06 -10.17
N ARG A 108 17.54 -1.12 -10.84
CA ARG A 108 18.75 -1.82 -10.38
C ARG A 108 19.59 -1.02 -9.40
N SER A 109 19.23 0.23 -9.10
CA SER A 109 19.99 1.10 -8.20
C SER A 109 20.12 0.51 -6.79
N ARG A 110 21.16 0.95 -6.07
CA ARG A 110 21.39 0.54 -4.67
C ARG A 110 20.25 0.98 -3.75
N PHE A 111 19.67 2.14 -4.04
CA PHE A 111 18.54 2.68 -3.27
C PHE A 111 17.31 1.77 -3.39
N ILE A 112 16.91 1.41 -4.62
CA ILE A 112 15.77 0.51 -4.85
C ILE A 112 16.05 -0.86 -4.23
N ARG A 113 17.27 -1.39 -4.33
CA ARG A 113 17.67 -2.63 -3.68
C ARG A 113 17.46 -2.59 -2.17
N PHE A 114 17.81 -1.47 -1.54
CA PHE A 114 17.68 -1.29 -0.09
C PHE A 114 16.22 -1.23 0.34
N ILE A 115 15.41 -0.34 -0.26
CA ILE A 115 14.01 -0.17 0.15
C ILE A 115 13.10 -1.35 -0.21
N SER A 116 13.44 -2.12 -1.24
CA SER A 116 12.69 -3.31 -1.67
C SER A 116 13.16 -4.62 -0.99
N ASP A 117 14.13 -4.54 -0.08
CA ASP A 117 14.47 -5.69 0.76
C ASP A 117 13.30 -6.03 1.69
N PRO A 118 12.87 -7.30 1.79
CA PRO A 118 11.74 -7.71 2.63
C PRO A 118 11.81 -7.24 4.08
N ALA A 119 13.00 -7.24 4.70
CA ALA A 119 13.16 -6.75 6.07
C ALA A 119 12.96 -5.23 6.15
N ILE A 120 13.57 -4.46 5.24
CA ILE A 120 13.44 -3.00 5.22
C ILE A 120 12.01 -2.59 4.89
N ALA A 121 11.38 -3.23 3.88
CA ALA A 121 9.99 -2.98 3.53
C ALA A 121 9.03 -3.30 4.70
N SER A 122 9.28 -4.39 5.43
CA SER A 122 8.52 -4.73 6.65
C SER A 122 8.67 -3.69 7.75
N ILE A 123 9.90 -3.20 7.98
CA ILE A 123 10.16 -2.15 8.98
C ILE A 123 9.47 -0.85 8.59
N LEU A 124 9.54 -0.44 7.32
CA LEU A 124 8.86 0.77 6.84
C LEU A 124 7.34 0.67 6.99
N ASN A 125 6.76 -0.51 6.69
CA ASN A 125 5.33 -0.73 6.76
C ASN A 125 4.85 -0.88 8.21
N ILE A 126 5.29 -1.92 8.90
CA ILE A 126 4.83 -2.24 10.26
C ILE A 126 5.39 -1.24 11.29
N GLY A 127 6.67 -0.88 11.18
CA GLY A 127 7.29 0.12 12.05
C GLY A 127 6.65 1.50 11.92
N GLY A 128 6.27 1.91 10.72
CA GLY A 128 5.51 3.13 10.49
C GLY A 128 4.16 3.14 11.21
N LEU A 129 3.44 2.00 11.24
CA LEU A 129 2.18 1.86 11.97
C LEU A 129 2.39 1.89 13.49
N TRP A 130 3.41 1.22 13.99
CA TRP A 130 3.78 1.29 15.40
C TRP A 130 4.03 2.74 15.81
N LEU A 131 4.84 3.47 15.03
CA LEU A 131 5.15 4.87 15.30
C LEU A 131 3.87 5.73 15.27
N LEU A 132 3.00 5.53 14.29
CA LEU A 132 1.76 6.30 14.14
C LEU A 132 0.83 6.15 15.34
N TYR A 133 0.61 4.93 15.82
CA TYR A 133 -0.43 4.65 16.80
C TYR A 133 0.05 4.62 18.25
N THR A 134 1.35 4.43 18.52
CA THR A 134 1.90 4.40 19.86
C THR A 134 2.51 5.73 20.31
N THR A 135 2.53 6.73 19.41
CA THR A 135 2.98 8.09 19.72
C THR A 135 1.86 9.11 19.50
N ASN A 136 2.14 10.38 19.76
CA ASN A 136 1.19 11.46 19.47
C ASN A 136 1.02 11.77 17.98
N LEU A 137 1.63 10.99 17.09
CA LEU A 137 1.62 11.23 15.66
C LEU A 137 0.21 11.11 15.06
N TYR A 138 -0.61 10.19 15.59
CA TYR A 138 -2.00 10.03 15.17
C TYR A 138 -2.83 11.32 15.46
N ALA A 139 -2.70 11.89 16.64
CA ALA A 139 -3.37 13.15 17.00
C ALA A 139 -2.83 14.32 16.15
N ALA A 140 -1.51 14.46 16.04
CA ALA A 140 -0.85 15.53 15.29
C ALA A 140 -1.22 15.49 13.79
N MET A 141 -1.46 14.32 13.23
CA MET A 141 -1.90 14.14 11.84
C MET A 141 -3.24 14.85 11.57
N HIS A 142 -4.17 14.86 12.53
CA HIS A 142 -5.47 15.50 12.37
C HIS A 142 -5.41 17.02 12.46
N GLU A 143 -4.35 17.56 13.05
CA GLU A 143 -4.15 19.00 13.21
C GLU A 143 -3.30 19.62 12.08
N ASN A 144 -2.55 18.82 11.33
CA ASN A 144 -1.61 19.29 10.32
C ASN A 144 -1.84 18.64 8.96
N LEU A 145 -2.23 19.46 7.96
CA LEU A 145 -2.52 19.02 6.60
C LEU A 145 -1.34 18.30 5.93
N ILE A 146 -0.13 18.83 6.09
CA ILE A 146 1.07 18.26 5.46
C ILE A 146 1.35 16.89 6.08
N LEU A 147 1.28 16.79 7.40
CA LEU A 147 1.49 15.54 8.12
C LEU A 147 0.44 14.50 7.72
N TYR A 148 -0.82 14.91 7.58
CA TYR A 148 -1.89 14.05 7.09
C TYR A 148 -1.57 13.45 5.72
N VAL A 149 -1.17 14.29 4.75
CA VAL A 149 -0.81 13.85 3.40
C VAL A 149 0.40 12.93 3.43
N VAL A 150 1.46 13.29 4.14
CA VAL A 150 2.70 12.50 4.23
C VAL A 150 2.43 11.12 4.83
N ILE A 151 1.65 11.03 5.91
CA ILE A 151 1.32 9.75 6.55
C ILE A 151 0.50 8.85 5.61
N HIS A 152 -0.54 9.37 4.93
CA HIS A 152 -1.35 8.58 4.01
C HIS A 152 -0.55 8.11 2.79
N LEU A 153 0.34 8.96 2.23
CA LEU A 153 1.27 8.55 1.18
C LEU A 153 2.25 7.48 1.69
N HIS A 154 2.77 7.63 2.90
CA HIS A 154 3.65 6.63 3.51
C HIS A 154 2.92 5.29 3.69
N ILE A 155 1.71 5.28 4.22
CA ILE A 155 0.89 4.08 4.40
C ILE A 155 0.73 3.33 3.06
N PHE A 156 0.38 4.05 1.99
CA PHE A 156 0.24 3.43 0.67
C PHE A 156 1.57 2.93 0.11
N LEU A 157 2.61 3.77 0.10
CA LEU A 157 3.90 3.42 -0.49
C LEU A 157 4.61 2.30 0.28
N ALA A 158 4.57 2.33 1.61
CA ALA A 158 5.15 1.28 2.45
C ALA A 158 4.41 -0.05 2.29
N GLY A 159 3.07 -0.04 2.21
CA GLY A 159 2.27 -1.22 1.91
C GLY A 159 2.53 -1.77 0.51
N TYR A 160 2.69 -0.90 -0.49
CA TYR A 160 3.04 -1.30 -1.85
C TYR A 160 4.44 -1.93 -1.92
N LEU A 161 5.45 -1.31 -1.31
CA LEU A 161 6.81 -1.86 -1.22
C LEU A 161 6.85 -3.19 -0.47
N PHE A 162 6.13 -3.30 0.63
CA PHE A 162 6.02 -4.54 1.39
C PHE A 162 5.45 -5.67 0.52
N THR A 163 4.31 -5.43 -0.12
CA THR A 163 3.68 -6.42 -1.01
C THR A 163 4.60 -6.80 -2.17
N LEU A 164 5.22 -5.79 -2.81
CA LEU A 164 6.15 -6.01 -3.92
C LEU A 164 7.40 -6.81 -3.51
N SER A 165 7.88 -6.63 -2.27
CA SER A 165 9.03 -7.37 -1.74
C SER A 165 8.71 -8.83 -1.42
N MET A 166 7.45 -9.15 -1.16
CA MET A 166 6.98 -10.51 -0.84
C MET A 166 6.57 -11.28 -2.09
N ILE A 167 5.85 -10.63 -3.02
CA ILE A 167 5.28 -11.26 -4.22
C ILE A 167 6.04 -10.79 -5.47
N TYR A 168 6.66 -11.73 -6.19
CA TYR A 168 7.41 -11.42 -7.41
C TYR A 168 6.56 -11.60 -8.68
N MET A 169 5.54 -10.76 -8.84
CA MET A 169 4.70 -10.73 -10.03
C MET A 169 5.34 -9.97 -11.20
N GLU A 170 6.37 -9.20 -10.93
CA GLU A 170 7.04 -8.33 -11.88
C GLU A 170 8.54 -8.64 -12.00
N PRO A 171 9.22 -8.14 -13.05
CA PRO A 171 10.66 -8.23 -13.16
C PRO A 171 11.33 -7.52 -11.98
N THR A 172 11.85 -8.30 -11.05
CA THR A 172 12.51 -7.80 -9.84
C THR A 172 14.00 -8.09 -9.93
N PRO A 173 14.87 -7.04 -10.05
CA PRO A 173 16.31 -7.22 -10.19
C PRO A 173 16.98 -7.80 -8.94
N HIS A 174 16.35 -7.66 -7.78
CA HIS A 174 16.93 -7.97 -6.47
C HIS A 174 16.12 -9.03 -5.71
N ARG A 175 15.83 -10.13 -6.38
CA ARG A 175 15.06 -11.24 -5.78
C ARG A 175 15.75 -11.84 -4.57
N LYS A 176 14.97 -12.07 -3.52
CA LYS A 176 15.38 -12.78 -2.30
C LYS A 176 14.82 -14.20 -2.31
N GLY A 177 15.47 -15.09 -1.58
CA GLY A 177 15.04 -16.48 -1.48
C GLY A 177 13.65 -16.62 -0.84
N TYR A 178 12.97 -17.72 -1.16
CA TYR A 178 11.63 -18.03 -0.65
C TYR A 178 11.60 -18.05 0.89
N LEU A 179 12.53 -18.79 1.51
CA LEU A 179 12.61 -18.92 2.97
C LEU A 179 12.76 -17.56 3.67
N TYR A 180 13.62 -16.69 3.13
CA TYR A 180 13.82 -15.36 3.70
C TYR A 180 12.52 -14.52 3.66
N ARG A 181 11.81 -14.53 2.54
CA ARG A 181 10.52 -13.82 2.39
C ARG A 181 9.46 -14.41 3.31
N SER A 182 9.41 -15.74 3.43
CA SER A 182 8.48 -16.43 4.34
C SER A 182 8.73 -16.08 5.80
N ILE A 183 9.98 -15.96 6.23
CA ILE A 183 10.32 -15.51 7.59
C ILE A 183 9.90 -14.06 7.78
N MET A 184 10.20 -13.20 6.82
CA MET A 184 9.87 -11.76 6.93
C MET A 184 8.36 -11.51 6.97
N ILE A 185 7.55 -12.22 6.18
CA ILE A 185 6.08 -12.06 6.23
C ILE A 185 5.50 -12.57 7.55
N VAL A 186 6.01 -13.66 8.10
CA VAL A 186 5.56 -14.15 9.42
C VAL A 186 5.90 -13.14 10.53
N LEU A 187 7.09 -12.56 10.49
CA LEU A 187 7.48 -11.52 11.46
C LEU A 187 6.64 -10.25 11.30
N ALA A 188 6.35 -9.83 10.06
CA ALA A 188 5.49 -8.69 9.77
C ALA A 188 4.05 -8.92 10.25
N LEU A 189 3.48 -10.10 9.97
CA LEU A 189 2.17 -10.50 10.45
C LEU A 189 2.10 -10.51 11.98
N ALA A 190 3.12 -11.04 12.65
CA ALA A 190 3.22 -11.01 14.11
C ALA A 190 3.28 -9.56 14.63
N GLY A 191 4.10 -8.71 14.04
CA GLY A 191 4.21 -7.30 14.41
C GLY A 191 2.92 -6.52 14.24
N HIS A 192 2.19 -6.77 13.14
CA HIS A 192 0.88 -6.18 12.86
C HIS A 192 -0.18 -6.67 13.86
N GLY A 193 -0.28 -7.98 14.09
CA GLY A 193 -1.23 -8.57 15.01
C GLY A 193 -0.98 -8.18 16.47
N ILE A 194 0.29 -8.07 16.90
CA ILE A 194 0.65 -7.58 18.24
C ILE A 194 0.23 -6.12 18.39
N LEU A 195 0.47 -5.28 17.37
CA LEU A 195 0.04 -3.88 17.38
C LEU A 195 -1.48 -3.76 17.51
N ALA A 196 -2.25 -4.54 16.73
CA ALA A 196 -3.70 -4.53 16.81
C ALA A 196 -4.21 -4.90 18.21
N LYS A 197 -3.62 -5.92 18.85
CA LYS A 197 -3.94 -6.31 20.24
C LYS A 197 -3.53 -5.24 21.24
N TYR A 198 -2.40 -4.59 21.03
CA TYR A 198 -1.95 -3.47 21.87
C TYR A 198 -2.95 -2.32 21.81
N LEU A 199 -3.41 -1.94 20.61
CA LEU A 199 -4.38 -0.85 20.41
C LEU A 199 -5.77 -1.19 20.96
N TYR A 200 -6.14 -2.47 20.99
CA TYR A 200 -7.37 -2.92 21.64
C TYR A 200 -7.38 -2.58 23.14
N ALA A 201 -6.25 -2.76 23.82
CA ALA A 201 -6.08 -2.47 25.24
C ALA A 201 -5.67 -1.02 25.52
N ASN A 202 -4.97 -0.38 24.59
CA ASN A 202 -4.36 0.96 24.74
C ASN A 202 -4.63 1.79 23.47
N PRO A 203 -5.86 2.28 23.26
CA PRO A 203 -6.17 3.12 22.10
C PRO A 203 -5.38 4.44 22.13
N PRO A 204 -5.17 5.11 20.98
CA PRO A 204 -4.57 6.43 20.94
C PRO A 204 -5.30 7.43 21.85
N VAL A 205 -4.58 8.40 22.38
CA VAL A 205 -5.08 9.32 23.43
C VAL A 205 -6.41 10.02 23.08
N THR A 206 -6.65 10.27 21.79
CA THR A 206 -7.86 10.95 21.30
C THR A 206 -9.02 10.01 20.97
N VAL A 207 -8.84 8.70 21.18
CA VAL A 207 -9.78 7.66 20.79
C VAL A 207 -10.44 7.06 22.02
N SER A 208 -11.77 6.93 22.02
CA SER A 208 -12.49 6.26 23.11
C SER A 208 -12.19 4.75 23.13
N THR A 209 -12.30 4.14 24.32
CA THR A 209 -12.03 2.70 24.49
C THR A 209 -12.88 1.85 23.52
N SER A 210 -14.16 2.14 23.40
CA SER A 210 -15.09 1.37 22.52
C SER A 210 -14.74 1.53 21.03
N GLU A 211 -14.27 2.68 20.59
CA GLU A 211 -13.80 2.88 19.22
C GLU A 211 -12.45 2.19 18.99
N GLY A 212 -11.56 2.27 19.97
CA GLY A 212 -10.28 1.56 19.97
C GLY A 212 -10.46 0.06 19.80
N GLU A 213 -11.36 -0.54 20.58
CA GLU A 213 -11.70 -1.98 20.46
C GLU A 213 -12.21 -2.33 19.07
N ARG A 214 -13.21 -1.61 18.55
CA ARG A 214 -13.79 -1.88 17.23
C ARG A 214 -12.79 -1.66 16.08
N GLY A 215 -12.01 -0.58 16.14
CA GLY A 215 -10.99 -0.30 15.13
C GLY A 215 -9.88 -1.36 15.13
N SER A 216 -9.45 -1.79 16.31
CA SER A 216 -8.43 -2.84 16.46
C SER A 216 -8.90 -4.20 15.93
N ILE A 217 -10.17 -4.53 16.09
CA ILE A 217 -10.78 -5.75 15.51
C ILE A 217 -10.71 -5.70 13.97
N ILE A 218 -11.06 -4.55 13.36
CA ILE A 218 -10.97 -4.35 11.91
C ILE A 218 -9.52 -4.52 11.44
N MET A 219 -8.58 -3.87 12.14
CA MET A 219 -7.15 -3.96 11.84
C MET A 219 -6.64 -5.41 11.93
N TYR A 220 -6.99 -6.12 12.99
CA TYR A 220 -6.54 -7.50 13.23
C TYR A 220 -7.06 -8.45 12.16
N TYR A 221 -8.37 -8.62 12.05
CA TYR A 221 -8.96 -9.59 11.13
C TYR A 221 -8.84 -9.18 9.67
N GLY A 222 -9.00 -7.89 9.36
CA GLY A 222 -8.83 -7.39 7.99
C GLY A 222 -7.38 -7.51 7.52
N GLY A 223 -6.42 -7.19 8.38
CA GLY A 223 -5.00 -7.35 8.09
C GLY A 223 -4.61 -8.81 7.90
N ASP A 224 -5.03 -9.69 8.82
CA ASP A 224 -4.74 -11.13 8.74
C ASP A 224 -5.28 -11.73 7.42
N LEU A 225 -6.48 -11.31 6.98
CA LEU A 225 -7.04 -11.78 5.71
C LEU A 225 -6.16 -11.40 4.51
N VAL A 226 -5.69 -10.17 4.44
CA VAL A 226 -4.83 -9.71 3.33
C VAL A 226 -3.46 -10.38 3.40
N ASP A 227 -2.87 -10.48 4.58
CA ASP A 227 -1.57 -11.13 4.78
C ASP A 227 -1.62 -12.63 4.46
N MET A 228 -2.73 -13.31 4.77
CA MET A 228 -2.98 -14.70 4.32
C MET A 228 -3.02 -14.81 2.80
N LEU A 229 -3.66 -13.88 2.11
CA LEU A 229 -3.66 -13.86 0.64
C LEU A 229 -2.24 -13.68 0.09
N ILE A 230 -1.44 -12.80 0.70
CA ILE A 230 -0.02 -12.62 0.32
C ILE A 230 0.76 -13.92 0.55
N MET A 231 0.56 -14.61 1.67
CA MET A 231 1.22 -15.89 1.96
C MET A 231 0.83 -17.01 0.99
N ILE A 232 -0.43 -17.04 0.53
CA ILE A 232 -0.89 -18.02 -0.47
C ILE A 232 -0.23 -17.77 -1.83
N ILE A 233 0.02 -16.52 -2.19
CA ILE A 233 0.62 -16.14 -3.47
C ILE A 233 2.15 -16.25 -3.44
N LEU A 234 2.78 -16.10 -2.28
CA LEU A 234 4.22 -16.13 -2.04
C LEU A 234 4.87 -17.41 -2.54
#